data_f16597324806240d64244210ac1d44ff
#
_entry.id   f16597324806240d64244210ac1d44ff
#
_cell.length_a   1.000
_cell.length_b   1.000
_cell.length_c   1.000
_cell.angle_alpha   90.00
_cell.angle_beta   90.00
_cell.angle_gamma   90.00
#
_symmetry.space_group_name_H-M   'P 1'
#
loop_
_entity.id
_entity.type
_entity.pdbx_description
1 polymer ?
#
loop_
_entity_poly.entity_id
_entity_poly.type
_entity_poly.pdbx_seq_one_letter_code
_entity_poly.pdbx_strand_id
1 'polypeptide(L)'
;MTCALTMLNTRGGRLCGGIDIRYPIDRNYAEVSSIITNVLKENGFEIDECSGMEPHYVSADTPLVQTLLAVYADVKGEKGEPIAEGGITYVHNTEGGVAFGAEFPWENNNMHGADEHISIETLKINLNMYANAIARLCR
;
A
#
# COMPACT_ATOMS: atom_id res chain seq x y z
N MET A 1 -11.42 -5.33 -2.46
CA MET A 1 -11.94 -4.26 -1.60
C MET A 1 -12.10 -4.80 -0.18
N THR A 2 -11.68 -4.02 0.80
CA THR A 2 -11.88 -4.34 2.23
C THR A 2 -12.64 -3.20 2.90
N CYS A 3 -13.44 -3.54 3.91
CA CYS A 3 -14.15 -2.58 4.75
C CYS A 3 -14.09 -3.10 6.18
N ALA A 4 -13.51 -2.35 7.08
CA ALA A 4 -13.31 -2.76 8.47
C ALA A 4 -13.73 -1.65 9.43
N LEU A 5 -14.46 -2.03 10.49
CA LEU A 5 -14.67 -1.17 11.66
C LEU A 5 -13.37 -1.20 12.47
N THR A 6 -12.59 -0.12 12.41
CA THR A 6 -11.26 -0.05 13.03
C THR A 6 -11.26 0.61 14.41
N MET A 7 -12.33 1.35 14.71
CA MET A 7 -12.48 2.04 15.98
C MET A 7 -13.96 2.04 16.40
N LEU A 8 -14.21 1.78 17.69
CA LEU A 8 -15.51 1.91 18.29
C LEU A 8 -15.36 2.47 19.70
N ASN A 9 -15.97 3.60 19.99
CA ASN A 9 -15.92 4.23 21.31
C ASN A 9 -17.21 4.99 21.62
N THR A 10 -17.34 5.48 22.84
CA THR A 10 -18.45 6.31 23.28
C THR A 10 -17.96 7.72 23.61
N ARG A 11 -18.54 8.73 23.01
CA ARG A 11 -18.26 10.16 23.29
C ARG A 11 -19.57 10.91 23.54
N GLY A 12 -19.67 11.61 24.68
CA GLY A 12 -20.86 12.39 25.01
C GLY A 12 -22.18 11.61 24.99
N GLY A 13 -22.15 10.32 25.36
CA GLY A 13 -23.32 9.44 25.33
C GLY A 13 -23.72 8.92 23.95
N ARG A 14 -22.94 9.20 22.91
CA ARG A 14 -23.12 8.69 21.55
C ARG A 14 -22.09 7.62 21.23
N LEU A 15 -22.48 6.59 20.47
CA LEU A 15 -21.58 5.60 19.95
C LEU A 15 -20.89 6.17 18.69
N CYS A 16 -19.57 6.19 18.68
CA CYS A 16 -18.75 6.68 17.58
C CYS A 16 -17.88 5.54 17.03
N GLY A 17 -17.84 5.40 15.71
CA GLY A 17 -17.03 4.38 15.04
C GLY A 17 -16.21 4.98 13.90
N GLY A 18 -15.08 4.32 13.59
CA GLY A 18 -14.26 4.62 12.41
C GLY A 18 -14.22 3.42 11.49
N ILE A 19 -14.44 3.64 10.20
CA ILE A 19 -14.40 2.61 9.16
C ILE A 19 -13.24 2.91 8.23
N ASP A 20 -12.34 1.93 8.04
CA ASP A 20 -11.28 1.94 7.03
C ASP A 20 -11.75 1.13 5.82
N ILE A 21 -11.65 1.74 4.63
CA ILE A 21 -12.06 1.12 3.38
C ILE A 21 -10.92 1.19 2.39
N ARG A 22 -10.53 0.04 1.84
CA ARG A 22 -9.53 -0.07 0.78
C ARG A 22 -10.17 -0.63 -0.46
N TYR A 23 -10.01 0.06 -1.57
CA TYR A 23 -10.68 -0.28 -2.83
C TYR A 23 -9.68 -0.33 -4.00
N PRO A 24 -9.97 -1.16 -5.01
CA PRO A 24 -9.09 -1.36 -6.16
C PRO A 24 -9.21 -0.23 -7.17
N ILE A 25 -8.31 -0.25 -8.16
CA ILE A 25 -8.17 0.77 -9.20
C ILE A 25 -9.37 0.91 -10.16
N ASP A 26 -10.29 -0.04 -10.17
CA ASP A 26 -11.54 0.02 -10.94
C ASP A 26 -12.66 0.80 -10.22
N ARG A 27 -12.35 1.39 -9.07
CA ARG A 27 -13.21 2.24 -8.26
C ARG A 27 -12.55 3.58 -8.00
N ASN A 28 -13.35 4.58 -7.71
CA ASN A 28 -12.86 5.90 -7.31
C ASN A 28 -13.45 6.32 -5.95
N TYR A 29 -12.80 7.31 -5.33
CA TYR A 29 -13.19 7.80 -4.01
C TYR A 29 -14.64 8.31 -3.96
N ALA A 30 -15.07 9.07 -4.97
CA ALA A 30 -16.40 9.66 -5.00
C ALA A 30 -17.50 8.59 -5.04
N GLU A 31 -17.32 7.54 -5.83
CA GLU A 31 -18.24 6.41 -5.90
C GLU A 31 -18.32 5.66 -4.56
N VAL A 32 -17.16 5.25 -4.03
CA VAL A 32 -17.09 4.47 -2.78
C VAL A 32 -17.62 5.26 -1.59
N SER A 33 -17.22 6.51 -1.44
CA SER A 33 -17.69 7.38 -0.35
C SER A 33 -19.19 7.65 -0.42
N SER A 34 -19.74 7.83 -1.63
CA SER A 34 -21.18 8.00 -1.83
C SER A 34 -21.97 6.76 -1.40
N ILE A 35 -21.55 5.57 -1.82
CA ILE A 35 -22.21 4.32 -1.45
C ILE A 35 -22.22 4.13 0.06
N ILE A 36 -21.06 4.27 0.72
CA ILE A 36 -20.94 4.08 2.16
C ILE A 36 -21.75 5.13 2.93
N THR A 37 -21.67 6.39 2.50
CA THR A 37 -22.44 7.49 3.10
C THR A 37 -23.93 7.20 3.07
N ASN A 38 -24.46 6.74 1.93
CA ASN A 38 -25.87 6.41 1.80
C ASN A 38 -26.27 5.25 2.72
N VAL A 39 -25.49 4.17 2.72
CA VAL A 39 -25.75 3.00 3.60
C VAL A 39 -25.75 3.41 5.07
N LEU A 40 -24.78 4.21 5.51
CA LEU A 40 -24.72 4.67 6.90
C LEU A 40 -25.92 5.56 7.27
N LYS A 41 -26.29 6.51 6.43
CA LYS A 41 -27.44 7.40 6.65
C LYS A 41 -28.77 6.64 6.68
N GLU A 42 -28.97 5.68 5.79
CA GLU A 42 -30.17 4.83 5.76
C GLU A 42 -30.31 3.99 7.04
N ASN A 43 -29.19 3.69 7.70
CA ASN A 43 -29.17 2.96 8.99
C ASN A 43 -29.09 3.89 10.21
N GLY A 44 -29.33 5.19 10.05
CA GLY A 44 -29.46 6.13 11.17
C GLY A 44 -28.13 6.64 11.73
N PHE A 45 -27.01 6.48 11.00
CA PHE A 45 -25.73 7.05 11.39
C PHE A 45 -25.56 8.45 10.86
N GLU A 46 -24.95 9.32 11.65
CA GLU A 46 -24.42 10.60 11.22
C GLU A 46 -22.94 10.43 10.84
N ILE A 47 -22.49 11.18 9.84
CA ILE A 47 -21.10 11.15 9.39
C ILE A 47 -20.45 12.46 9.77
N ASP A 48 -19.49 12.38 10.67
CA ASP A 48 -18.74 13.54 11.13
C ASP A 48 -17.65 13.93 10.12
N GLU A 49 -16.97 12.92 9.56
CA GLU A 49 -15.85 13.11 8.61
C GLU A 49 -15.82 11.97 7.61
N CYS A 50 -15.50 12.30 6.36
CA CYS A 50 -15.23 11.33 5.31
C CYS A 50 -14.08 11.88 4.47
N SER A 51 -12.95 11.17 4.47
CA SER A 51 -11.76 11.55 3.72
C SER A 51 -11.18 10.32 3.01
N GLY A 52 -10.43 10.52 1.94
CA GLY A 52 -9.80 9.43 1.20
C GLY A 52 -8.95 9.93 0.04
N MET A 53 -8.34 9.01 -0.65
CA MET A 53 -7.52 9.26 -1.82
C MET A 53 -7.80 8.24 -2.91
N GLU A 54 -7.48 8.58 -4.15
CA GLU A 54 -7.58 7.65 -5.26
C GLU A 54 -6.52 6.55 -5.16
N PRO A 55 -6.79 5.34 -5.68
CA PRO A 55 -5.79 4.28 -5.74
C PRO A 55 -4.59 4.68 -6.57
N HIS A 56 -3.40 4.35 -6.11
CA HIS A 56 -2.16 4.56 -6.84
C HIS A 56 -1.88 3.36 -7.75
N TYR A 57 -1.62 3.61 -9.03
CA TYR A 57 -1.32 2.58 -10.00
C TYR A 57 -0.26 3.02 -11.00
N VAL A 58 0.73 2.18 -11.22
CA VAL A 58 1.72 2.31 -12.28
C VAL A 58 1.75 1.02 -13.08
N SER A 59 1.62 1.12 -14.40
CA SER A 59 1.65 -0.06 -15.27
C SER A 59 2.98 -0.81 -15.15
N ALA A 60 2.90 -2.14 -15.14
CA ALA A 60 4.06 -3.00 -15.19
C ALA A 60 4.95 -2.77 -16.43
N ASP A 61 4.38 -2.28 -17.53
CA ASP A 61 5.09 -2.06 -18.79
C ASP A 61 5.93 -0.78 -18.82
N THR A 62 5.87 0.03 -17.75
CA THR A 62 6.70 1.26 -17.70
C THR A 62 8.19 0.93 -17.62
N PRO A 63 9.04 1.78 -18.23
CA PRO A 63 10.50 1.58 -18.19
C PRO A 63 11.06 1.48 -16.76
N LEU A 64 10.48 2.24 -15.83
CA LEU A 64 10.85 2.19 -14.42
C LEU A 64 10.59 0.80 -13.83
N VAL A 65 9.36 0.28 -13.94
CA VAL A 65 9.00 -1.03 -13.39
C VAL A 65 9.81 -2.13 -14.05
N GLN A 66 9.97 -2.12 -15.37
CA GLN A 66 10.78 -3.12 -16.09
C GLN A 66 12.26 -3.08 -15.65
N THR A 67 12.83 -1.90 -15.39
CA THR A 67 14.19 -1.79 -14.87
C THR A 67 14.31 -2.40 -13.48
N LEU A 68 13.34 -2.13 -12.59
CA LEU A 68 13.34 -2.68 -11.23
C LEU A 68 13.15 -4.20 -11.21
N LEU A 69 12.27 -4.74 -12.06
CA LEU A 69 12.09 -6.19 -12.22
C LEU A 69 13.36 -6.87 -12.76
N ALA A 70 14.06 -6.22 -13.69
CA ALA A 70 15.36 -6.72 -14.18
C ALA A 70 16.42 -6.70 -13.08
N VAL A 71 16.47 -5.66 -12.24
CA VAL A 71 17.37 -5.62 -11.07
C VAL A 71 17.06 -6.75 -10.10
N TYR A 72 15.78 -6.98 -9.80
CA TYR A 72 15.37 -8.08 -8.95
C TYR A 72 15.84 -9.42 -9.51
N ALA A 73 15.59 -9.67 -10.80
CA ALA A 73 15.97 -10.92 -11.45
C ALA A 73 17.49 -11.17 -11.42
N ASP A 74 18.29 -10.12 -11.67
CA ASP A 74 19.75 -10.23 -11.65
C ASP A 74 20.32 -10.51 -10.24
N VAL A 75 19.70 -9.93 -9.20
CA VAL A 75 20.18 -10.09 -7.82
C VAL A 75 19.67 -11.37 -7.18
N LYS A 76 18.42 -11.75 -7.44
CA LYS A 76 17.81 -12.95 -6.86
C LYS A 76 18.00 -14.21 -7.69
N GLY A 77 18.30 -14.09 -8.99
CA GLY A 77 18.42 -15.23 -9.90
C GLY A 77 17.06 -15.81 -10.33
N GLU A 78 15.96 -15.11 -10.07
CA GLU A 78 14.60 -15.52 -10.41
C GLU A 78 13.77 -14.34 -10.91
N LYS A 79 12.76 -14.61 -11.72
CA LYS A 79 11.89 -13.56 -12.27
C LYS A 79 11.02 -12.96 -11.17
N GLY A 80 11.06 -11.63 -11.03
CA GLY A 80 10.14 -10.89 -10.20
C GLY A 80 8.81 -10.61 -10.91
N GLU A 81 7.78 -10.40 -10.11
CA GLU A 81 6.45 -9.98 -10.57
C GLU A 81 5.99 -8.75 -9.79
N PRO A 82 5.27 -7.82 -10.45
CA PRO A 82 4.65 -6.70 -9.75
C PRO A 82 3.58 -7.23 -8.79
N ILE A 83 3.54 -6.65 -7.60
CA ILE A 83 2.51 -6.95 -6.60
C ILE A 83 1.66 -5.72 -6.32
N ALA A 84 0.45 -5.94 -5.83
CA ALA A 84 -0.44 -4.90 -5.36
C ALA A 84 -0.58 -4.99 -3.84
N GLU A 85 -0.37 -3.87 -3.18
CA GLU A 85 -0.48 -3.76 -1.73
C GLU A 85 -1.69 -2.92 -1.33
N GLY A 86 -2.35 -3.32 -0.26
CA GLY A 86 -3.47 -2.56 0.31
C GLY A 86 -3.04 -1.40 1.21
N GLY A 87 -1.74 -1.21 1.41
CA GLY A 87 -1.17 -0.16 2.25
C GLY A 87 -1.00 1.17 1.52
N ILE A 88 -0.80 2.23 2.30
CA ILE A 88 -0.44 3.55 1.79
C ILE A 88 1.03 3.79 2.11
N THR A 89 1.80 4.23 1.12
CA THR A 89 3.21 4.59 1.27
C THR A 89 3.49 5.96 0.67
N TYR A 90 4.70 6.46 0.83
CA TYR A 90 5.11 7.76 0.26
C TYR A 90 5.00 7.83 -1.26
N VAL A 91 5.00 6.69 -1.97
CA VAL A 91 4.87 6.66 -3.43
C VAL A 91 3.51 7.17 -3.92
N HIS A 92 2.46 7.15 -3.09
CA HIS A 92 1.16 7.74 -3.43
C HIS A 92 1.23 9.24 -3.73
N ASN A 93 2.27 9.93 -3.23
CA ASN A 93 2.51 11.35 -3.48
C ASN A 93 3.53 11.59 -4.59
N THR A 94 3.95 10.54 -5.30
CA THR A 94 4.96 10.62 -6.37
C THR A 94 4.37 10.09 -7.67
N GLU A 95 4.10 10.98 -8.60
CA GLU A 95 3.58 10.61 -9.91
C GLU A 95 4.52 9.61 -10.61
N GLY A 96 3.95 8.47 -11.02
CA GLY A 96 4.72 7.38 -11.66
C GLY A 96 5.68 6.62 -10.74
N GLY A 97 5.73 6.95 -9.45
CA GLY A 97 6.57 6.25 -8.48
C GLY A 97 6.02 4.87 -8.12
N VAL A 98 6.89 3.95 -7.76
CA VAL A 98 6.54 2.61 -7.27
C VAL A 98 7.35 2.27 -6.02
N ALA A 99 6.78 1.45 -5.15
CA ALA A 99 7.54 0.85 -4.06
C ALA A 99 8.40 -0.30 -4.59
N PHE A 100 9.60 -0.45 -4.07
CA PHE A 100 10.52 -1.50 -4.47
C PHE A 100 11.35 -1.99 -3.30
N GLY A 101 11.27 -3.29 -3.02
CA GLY A 101 12.09 -3.97 -2.02
C GLY A 101 11.65 -3.74 -0.59
N ALA A 102 12.59 -3.85 0.29
CA ALA A 102 12.65 -3.91 1.72
C ALA A 102 12.25 -5.27 2.29
N GLU A 103 11.13 -5.83 1.96
CA GLU A 103 10.60 -7.07 2.52
C GLU A 103 10.32 -8.11 1.44
N PHE A 104 10.53 -9.37 1.75
CA PHE A 104 10.17 -10.48 0.86
C PHE A 104 8.95 -11.22 1.41
N PRO A 105 8.05 -11.72 0.54
CA PRO A 105 6.79 -12.35 0.96
C PRO A 105 6.91 -13.55 1.89
N TRP A 106 8.08 -14.19 1.93
CA TRP A 106 8.36 -15.35 2.78
C TRP A 106 8.97 -15.01 4.14
N GLU A 107 9.29 -13.74 4.40
CA GLU A 107 9.86 -13.30 5.66
C GLU A 107 8.76 -12.90 6.65
N ASN A 108 8.91 -13.35 7.87
CA ASN A 108 8.12 -12.84 9.00
C ASN A 108 9.00 -11.88 9.79
N ASN A 109 8.77 -10.60 9.59
CA ASN A 109 9.53 -9.51 10.21
C ASN A 109 8.77 -8.81 11.33
N ASN A 110 7.58 -9.30 11.70
CA ASN A 110 6.69 -8.67 12.67
C ASN A 110 6.31 -7.21 12.33
N MET A 111 6.14 -6.89 11.05
CA MET A 111 5.78 -5.55 10.57
C MET A 111 4.66 -4.94 11.41
N HIS A 112 4.85 -3.72 11.90
CA HIS A 112 3.96 -3.00 12.83
C HIS A 112 3.76 -3.68 14.21
N GLY A 113 4.53 -4.69 14.52
CA GLY A 113 4.45 -5.44 15.79
C GLY A 113 5.63 -5.18 16.72
N ALA A 114 5.63 -5.89 17.86
CA ALA A 114 6.77 -5.91 18.76
C ALA A 114 7.93 -6.67 18.11
N ASP A 115 9.16 -6.23 18.39
CA ASP A 115 10.39 -6.83 17.84
C ASP A 115 10.42 -6.89 16.29
N GLU A 116 9.86 -5.87 15.63
CA GLU A 116 10.00 -5.71 14.18
C GLU A 116 11.47 -5.74 13.77
N HIS A 117 11.80 -6.55 12.80
CA HIS A 117 13.19 -6.81 12.43
C HIS A 117 13.35 -7.12 10.95
N ILE A 118 14.57 -7.02 10.48
CA ILE A 118 15.01 -7.48 9.15
C ILE A 118 16.26 -8.37 9.33
N SER A 119 16.37 -9.45 8.56
CA SER A 119 17.58 -10.25 8.58
C SER A 119 18.77 -9.51 7.97
N ILE A 120 19.99 -9.78 8.45
CA ILE A 120 21.21 -9.20 7.87
C ILE A 120 21.36 -9.62 6.41
N GLU A 121 20.92 -10.82 6.05
CA GLU A 121 20.95 -11.33 4.68
C GLU A 121 20.02 -10.51 3.78
N THR A 122 18.77 -10.31 4.17
CA THR A 122 17.81 -9.47 3.46
C THR A 122 18.31 -8.04 3.32
N LEU A 123 18.89 -7.47 4.36
CA LEU A 123 19.48 -6.13 4.30
C LEU A 123 20.58 -6.04 3.24
N LYS A 124 21.47 -7.04 3.15
CA LYS A 124 22.53 -7.10 2.11
C LYS A 124 21.95 -7.24 0.70
N ILE A 125 20.91 -8.07 0.53
CA ILE A 125 20.22 -8.20 -0.75
C ILE A 125 19.61 -6.88 -1.16
N ASN A 126 18.90 -6.20 -0.26
CA ASN A 126 18.31 -4.90 -0.51
C ASN A 126 19.34 -3.83 -0.89
N LEU A 127 20.47 -3.76 -0.18
CA LEU A 127 21.56 -2.85 -0.54
C LEU A 127 22.08 -3.09 -1.95
N ASN A 128 22.23 -4.35 -2.35
CA ASN A 128 22.66 -4.71 -3.70
C ASN A 128 21.59 -4.31 -4.74
N MET A 129 20.30 -4.59 -4.47
CA MET A 129 19.20 -4.20 -5.36
C MET A 129 19.12 -2.69 -5.53
N TYR A 130 19.16 -1.91 -4.45
CA TYR A 130 19.09 -0.46 -4.52
C TYR A 130 20.30 0.16 -5.24
N ALA A 131 21.50 -0.32 -4.98
CA ALA A 131 22.69 0.14 -5.68
C ALA A 131 22.59 -0.10 -7.21
N ASN A 132 22.12 -1.28 -7.62
CA ASN A 132 21.90 -1.60 -9.02
C ASN A 132 20.75 -0.78 -9.64
N ALA A 133 19.66 -0.58 -8.91
CA ALA A 133 18.54 0.24 -9.37
C ALA A 133 18.99 1.70 -9.63
N ILE A 134 19.67 2.31 -8.67
CA ILE A 134 20.21 3.67 -8.80
C ILE A 134 21.19 3.76 -10.00
N ALA A 135 22.11 2.80 -10.11
CA ALA A 135 23.08 2.79 -11.21
C ALA A 135 22.43 2.68 -12.60
N ARG A 136 21.26 2.05 -12.71
CA ARG A 136 20.52 1.90 -13.98
C ARG A 136 19.59 3.06 -14.28
N LEU A 137 18.98 3.65 -13.26
CA LEU A 137 18.00 4.73 -13.42
C LEU A 137 18.64 6.12 -13.50
N CYS A 138 19.84 6.32 -12.96
CA CYS A 138 20.54 7.59 -12.93
C CYS A 138 21.64 7.72 -14.04
N ARG A 139 21.41 7.13 -15.20
CA ARG A 139 22.34 7.22 -16.36
C ARG A 139 21.91 8.30 -17.33
#